data_6618ac895845d29bebc0b0635620c530
#
_entry.id   6618ac895845d29bebc0b0635620c530
#
_cell.length_a   1.000
_cell.length_b   1.000
_cell.length_c   1.000
_cell.angle_alpha   90.00
_cell.angle_beta   90.00
_cell.angle_gamma   90.00
#
_symmetry.space_group_name_H-M   'P 1'
#
loop_
_entity.id
_entity.type
_entity.pdbx_description
1 polymer ?
#
loop_
_entity_poly.entity_id
_entity_poly.type
_entity_poly.pdbx_seq_one_letter_code
_entity_poly.pdbx_strand_id
1 'polypeptide(L)'
;MGQLIKPERYKALLSKRQTEQGIKLIKDFFQQNLATELRLSRVTAPLFVLKGLGINDDLNGVERPVSFPIKDLGDAQAEVVHSLAKWKRLTLAEYEIQPGYGIYTDMNAIRADEELDNLHSLYVDQWDWEAVITESDRTRHYLEDVVRCIYGAILRTEFLTCEAYPQLKPFLPKDIHFIHAQELLEMYPDKTPKEREDAICKKYGAVFVEGIGCRLSNGEKHDGRAADYDDWSTVAEDGKDGLNGDILIWYPVLGRSFELSSMGIRVDKVALLRQLEIERQEERKQLYFHQQLLSDKLPLSIGGGIGQSRLCMVMLHKAHIGEIQASIWSDEMRQECEAAGMSLI
;
A
#
# COMPACT_ATOMS: atom_id res chain seq x y z
N MET A 1 13.18 9.74 -15.33
CA MET A 1 12.63 10.46 -14.16
C MET A 1 11.15 10.67 -14.40
N GLY A 2 10.34 10.37 -13.41
CA GLY A 2 8.92 10.70 -13.41
C GLY A 2 8.71 12.23 -13.52
N GLN A 3 7.56 12.65 -14.00
CA GLN A 3 7.28 14.08 -14.17
C GLN A 3 7.04 14.74 -12.81
N LEU A 4 7.91 15.71 -12.43
CA LEU A 4 7.74 16.48 -11.21
C LEU A 4 6.58 17.48 -11.35
N ILE A 5 5.57 17.34 -10.48
CA ILE A 5 4.48 18.30 -10.38
C ILE A 5 4.93 19.47 -9.50
N LYS A 6 4.84 20.67 -10.04
CA LYS A 6 5.17 21.94 -9.35
C LYS A 6 3.87 22.72 -9.12
N PRO A 7 3.23 22.60 -7.94
CA PRO A 7 2.00 23.33 -7.69
C PRO A 7 2.25 24.83 -7.73
N GLU A 8 1.36 25.56 -8.42
CA GLU A 8 1.48 27.02 -8.52
C GLU A 8 1.49 27.67 -7.13
N ARG A 9 2.48 28.51 -6.86
CA ARG A 9 2.64 29.26 -5.60
C ARG A 9 2.70 28.37 -4.37
N TYR A 10 3.14 27.10 -4.49
CA TYR A 10 3.30 26.25 -3.33
C TYR A 10 4.24 26.89 -2.30
N LYS A 11 3.81 26.86 -1.06
CA LYS A 11 4.60 27.24 0.09
C LYS A 11 4.29 26.32 1.24
N ALA A 12 5.31 25.65 1.78
CA ALA A 12 5.15 24.80 2.94
C ALA A 12 4.55 25.58 4.11
N LEU A 13 3.42 25.10 4.64
CA LEU A 13 2.71 25.74 5.76
C LEU A 13 3.42 25.53 7.11
N LEU A 14 4.32 24.56 7.18
CA LEU A 14 5.09 24.20 8.36
C LEU A 14 6.59 24.32 8.07
N SER A 15 7.34 24.84 9.04
CA SER A 15 8.80 24.80 9.02
C SER A 15 9.31 23.35 9.08
N LYS A 16 10.57 23.08 8.69
CA LYS A 16 11.18 21.74 8.77
C LYS A 16 11.03 21.15 10.18
N ARG A 17 11.32 21.94 11.24
CA ARG A 17 11.16 21.47 12.63
C ARG A 17 9.72 21.08 12.98
N GLN A 18 8.75 21.88 12.56
CA GLN A 18 7.33 21.55 12.78
C GLN A 18 6.92 20.32 11.96
N THR A 19 7.47 20.15 10.76
CA THR A 19 7.25 18.96 9.93
C THR A 19 7.72 17.69 10.64
N GLU A 20 8.95 17.70 11.20
CA GLU A 20 9.48 16.56 11.96
C GLU A 20 8.62 16.24 13.21
N GLN A 21 8.16 17.27 13.93
CA GLN A 21 7.25 17.10 15.05
C GLN A 21 5.89 16.54 14.62
N GLY A 22 5.38 16.99 13.47
CA GLY A 22 4.15 16.49 12.86
C GLY A 22 4.25 15.05 12.41
N ILE A 23 5.38 14.66 11.79
CA ILE A 23 5.64 13.26 11.39
C ILE A 23 5.56 12.35 12.62
N LYS A 24 6.22 12.71 13.71
CA LYS A 24 6.15 11.95 14.98
C LYS A 24 4.72 11.86 15.50
N LEU A 25 4.01 12.97 15.57
CA LEU A 25 2.63 13.03 16.06
C LEU A 25 1.72 12.11 15.25
N ILE A 26 1.79 12.19 13.93
CA ILE A 26 0.98 11.39 13.01
C ILE A 26 1.30 9.91 13.15
N LYS A 27 2.58 9.53 13.12
CA LYS A 27 3.00 8.14 13.22
C LYS A 27 2.57 7.51 14.55
N ASP A 28 2.81 8.17 15.67
CA ASP A 28 2.43 7.66 16.98
C ASP A 28 0.91 7.49 17.13
N PHE A 29 0.14 8.44 16.66
CA PHE A 29 -1.31 8.41 16.79
C PHE A 29 -1.96 7.42 15.83
N PHE A 30 -1.58 7.45 14.55
CA PHE A 30 -2.19 6.59 13.53
C PHE A 30 -1.97 5.11 13.82
N GLN A 31 -0.74 4.69 14.15
CA GLN A 31 -0.44 3.29 14.43
C GLN A 31 -1.26 2.73 15.61
N GLN A 32 -1.49 3.54 16.66
CA GLN A 32 -2.31 3.13 17.79
C GLN A 32 -3.80 2.99 17.42
N ASN A 33 -4.31 3.93 16.61
CA ASN A 33 -5.68 3.84 16.11
C ASN A 33 -5.86 2.62 15.20
N LEU A 34 -4.95 2.41 14.23
CA LEU A 34 -4.98 1.25 13.36
C LEU A 34 -4.95 -0.06 14.15
N ALA A 35 -4.03 -0.17 15.11
CA ALA A 35 -3.89 -1.36 15.95
C ALA A 35 -5.14 -1.63 16.79
N THR A 36 -5.79 -0.59 17.30
CA THR A 36 -7.02 -0.70 18.09
C THR A 36 -8.21 -1.13 17.23
N GLU A 37 -8.40 -0.48 16.07
CA GLU A 37 -9.53 -0.75 15.16
C GLU A 37 -9.49 -2.18 14.61
N LEU A 38 -8.30 -2.65 14.23
CA LEU A 38 -8.12 -3.96 13.60
C LEU A 38 -7.62 -5.03 14.58
N ARG A 39 -7.50 -4.75 15.88
CA ARG A 39 -7.01 -5.67 16.93
C ARG A 39 -5.64 -6.27 16.61
N LEU A 40 -4.70 -5.41 16.26
CA LEU A 40 -3.36 -5.80 15.82
C LEU A 40 -2.34 -5.69 16.96
N SER A 41 -1.48 -6.69 17.08
CA SER A 41 -0.28 -6.66 17.92
C SER A 41 0.93 -6.23 17.09
N ARG A 42 1.76 -5.33 17.62
CA ARG A 42 3.00 -4.95 16.93
C ARG A 42 4.03 -6.05 17.03
N VAL A 43 4.66 -6.39 15.89
CA VAL A 43 5.77 -7.35 15.81
C VAL A 43 6.98 -6.72 15.12
N THR A 44 8.17 -7.28 15.37
CA THR A 44 9.38 -6.91 14.62
C THR A 44 9.40 -7.67 13.29
N ALA A 45 9.82 -6.99 12.23
CA ALA A 45 9.91 -7.56 10.89
C ALA A 45 11.35 -7.56 10.35
N PRO A 46 11.69 -8.47 9.44
CA PRO A 46 12.97 -8.46 8.77
C PRO A 46 13.07 -7.30 7.77
N LEU A 47 14.26 -6.69 7.67
CA LEU A 47 14.59 -5.78 6.58
C LEU A 47 14.95 -6.55 5.29
N PHE A 48 15.43 -7.78 5.41
CA PHE A 48 15.86 -8.65 4.32
C PHE A 48 15.53 -10.11 4.61
N VAL A 49 15.35 -10.88 3.56
CA VAL A 49 15.05 -12.32 3.62
C VAL A 49 16.00 -13.10 2.72
N LEU A 50 16.11 -14.41 2.91
CA LEU A 50 16.89 -15.27 2.01
C LEU A 50 16.21 -15.34 0.64
N LYS A 51 17.00 -15.21 -0.42
CA LYS A 51 16.56 -15.37 -1.80
C LYS A 51 16.04 -16.78 -2.07
N GLY A 52 15.03 -16.90 -2.91
CA GLY A 52 14.52 -18.18 -3.41
C GLY A 52 13.48 -18.86 -2.51
N LEU A 53 13.07 -18.25 -1.40
CA LEU A 53 12.01 -18.78 -0.53
C LEU A 53 10.58 -18.39 -0.97
N GLY A 54 10.46 -17.49 -1.93
CA GLY A 54 9.17 -16.94 -2.34
C GLY A 54 8.51 -16.06 -1.27
N ILE A 55 9.29 -15.55 -0.32
CA ILE A 55 8.80 -14.66 0.77
C ILE A 55 8.83 -13.20 0.31
N ASN A 56 9.91 -12.79 -0.37
CA ASN A 56 9.97 -11.44 -0.94
C ASN A 56 8.93 -11.27 -2.05
N ASP A 57 8.50 -10.04 -2.25
CA ASP A 57 7.58 -9.69 -3.31
C ASP A 57 8.36 -9.33 -4.57
N ASP A 58 7.94 -9.85 -5.71
CA ASP A 58 8.54 -9.52 -7.00
C ASP A 58 7.85 -8.29 -7.65
N LEU A 59 6.94 -7.64 -6.92
CA LEU A 59 6.11 -6.53 -7.41
C LEU A 59 5.43 -6.88 -8.74
N ASN A 60 5.85 -6.24 -9.84
CA ASN A 60 5.37 -6.56 -11.19
C ASN A 60 6.20 -7.66 -11.89
N GLY A 61 7.22 -8.21 -11.19
CA GLY A 61 8.07 -9.30 -11.69
C GLY A 61 9.28 -8.83 -12.52
N VAL A 62 9.51 -7.52 -12.60
CA VAL A 62 10.62 -6.92 -13.37
C VAL A 62 11.58 -6.12 -12.50
N GLU A 63 11.16 -5.72 -11.31
CA GLU A 63 11.95 -4.92 -10.37
C GLU A 63 13.06 -5.75 -9.75
N ARG A 64 14.26 -5.16 -9.68
CA ARG A 64 15.44 -5.81 -9.12
C ARG A 64 15.51 -5.60 -7.61
N PRO A 65 15.51 -6.65 -6.80
CA PRO A 65 15.77 -6.50 -5.36
C PRO A 65 17.23 -6.12 -5.11
N VAL A 66 17.46 -5.31 -4.08
CA VAL A 66 18.80 -5.09 -3.54
C VAL A 66 19.26 -6.37 -2.86
N SER A 67 20.27 -7.04 -3.42
CA SER A 67 20.76 -8.33 -2.94
C SER A 67 22.19 -8.21 -2.45
N PHE A 68 22.55 -9.06 -1.46
CA PHE A 68 23.91 -9.15 -0.94
C PHE A 68 24.20 -10.57 -0.42
N PRO A 69 25.49 -11.03 -0.47
CA PRO A 69 25.88 -12.31 0.06
C PRO A 69 26.06 -12.26 1.59
N ILE A 70 25.77 -13.38 2.27
CA ILE A 70 26.00 -13.56 3.70
C ILE A 70 27.17 -14.51 3.92
N LYS A 71 28.31 -13.99 4.35
CA LYS A 71 29.57 -14.74 4.50
C LYS A 71 29.41 -15.98 5.40
N ASP A 72 28.77 -15.84 6.55
CA ASP A 72 28.63 -16.93 7.53
C ASP A 72 27.62 -18.01 7.10
N LEU A 73 26.88 -17.76 6.01
CA LEU A 73 25.97 -18.74 5.39
C LEU A 73 26.49 -19.24 4.04
N GLY A 74 27.83 -19.26 3.84
CA GLY A 74 28.44 -19.73 2.60
C GLY A 74 28.07 -18.91 1.38
N ASP A 75 28.03 -17.61 1.54
CA ASP A 75 27.63 -16.61 0.50
C ASP A 75 26.19 -16.76 -0.03
N ALA A 76 25.31 -17.38 0.78
CA ALA A 76 23.88 -17.38 0.47
C ALA A 76 23.38 -15.94 0.26
N GLN A 77 22.54 -15.76 -0.77
CA GLN A 77 22.02 -14.43 -1.12
C GLN A 77 20.84 -14.04 -0.23
N ALA A 78 20.89 -12.84 0.32
CA ALA A 78 19.76 -12.18 0.93
C ALA A 78 19.26 -11.03 0.05
N GLU A 79 18.00 -10.68 0.18
CA GLU A 79 17.35 -9.60 -0.56
C GLU A 79 16.64 -8.67 0.42
N VAL A 80 16.86 -7.36 0.28
CA VAL A 80 16.05 -6.36 0.98
C VAL A 80 14.61 -6.49 0.51
N VAL A 81 13.66 -6.49 1.43
CA VAL A 81 12.25 -6.72 1.09
C VAL A 81 11.68 -5.60 0.21
N HIS A 82 10.80 -5.97 -0.71
CA HIS A 82 9.93 -5.05 -1.43
C HIS A 82 8.56 -4.91 -0.75
N SER A 83 8.12 -5.97 -0.06
CA SER A 83 6.88 -6.07 0.69
C SER A 83 7.00 -7.18 1.73
N LEU A 84 6.20 -7.12 2.78
CA LEU A 84 6.12 -8.15 3.83
C LEU A 84 4.81 -8.96 3.77
N ALA A 85 4.03 -8.87 2.69
CA ALA A 85 2.72 -9.52 2.58
C ALA A 85 2.79 -11.03 2.90
N LYS A 86 3.73 -11.73 2.28
CA LYS A 86 3.92 -13.18 2.47
C LYS A 86 4.56 -13.53 3.82
N TRP A 87 5.52 -12.72 4.27
CA TRP A 87 6.16 -12.89 5.57
C TRP A 87 5.15 -12.76 6.72
N LYS A 88 4.28 -11.75 6.68
CA LYS A 88 3.26 -11.55 7.72
C LYS A 88 2.35 -12.76 7.88
N ARG A 89 1.92 -13.35 6.76
CA ARG A 89 1.06 -14.53 6.79
C ARG A 89 1.76 -15.76 7.41
N LEU A 90 3.06 -15.95 7.15
CA LEU A 90 3.87 -16.96 7.84
C LEU A 90 3.93 -16.68 9.35
N THR A 91 4.11 -15.42 9.74
CA THR A 91 4.18 -14.99 11.14
C THR A 91 2.84 -15.18 11.86
N LEU A 92 1.69 -14.96 11.19
CA LEU A 92 0.38 -15.29 11.78
C LEU A 92 0.27 -16.77 12.17
N ALA A 93 0.78 -17.66 11.30
CA ALA A 93 0.79 -19.10 11.59
C ALA A 93 1.77 -19.45 12.71
N GLU A 94 2.99 -18.91 12.67
CA GLU A 94 4.04 -19.15 13.67
C GLU A 94 3.60 -18.71 15.08
N TYR A 95 2.89 -17.58 15.18
CA TYR A 95 2.42 -17.01 16.44
C TYR A 95 1.02 -17.51 16.83
N GLU A 96 0.44 -18.44 16.07
CA GLU A 96 -0.89 -19.02 16.32
C GLU A 96 -1.97 -17.96 16.55
N ILE A 97 -1.95 -16.88 15.78
CA ILE A 97 -2.89 -15.76 15.89
C ILE A 97 -4.30 -16.27 15.56
N GLN A 98 -5.25 -15.95 16.44
CA GLN A 98 -6.64 -16.42 16.32
C GLN A 98 -7.46 -15.54 15.35
N PRO A 99 -8.55 -16.06 14.74
CA PRO A 99 -9.45 -15.27 13.90
C PRO A 99 -9.96 -14.00 14.60
N GLY A 100 -10.00 -12.88 13.86
CA GLY A 100 -10.40 -11.57 14.37
C GLY A 100 -9.28 -10.79 15.06
N TYR A 101 -8.04 -11.34 15.08
CA TYR A 101 -6.83 -10.68 15.57
C TYR A 101 -5.75 -10.70 14.50
N GLY A 102 -4.75 -9.82 14.64
CA GLY A 102 -3.68 -9.72 13.67
C GLY A 102 -2.40 -9.14 14.22
N ILE A 103 -1.51 -8.85 13.30
CA ILE A 103 -0.21 -8.21 13.55
C ILE A 103 -0.02 -6.98 12.67
N TYR A 104 0.80 -6.05 13.11
CA TYR A 104 1.34 -5.00 12.25
C TYR A 104 2.82 -4.78 12.55
N THR A 105 3.52 -4.19 11.61
CA THR A 105 4.92 -3.86 11.74
C THR A 105 5.27 -2.60 10.98
N ASP A 106 6.42 -2.00 11.32
CA ASP A 106 7.05 -0.96 10.51
C ASP A 106 7.89 -1.64 9.44
N MET A 107 7.39 -1.69 8.20
CA MET A 107 8.13 -2.19 7.05
C MET A 107 9.01 -1.07 6.50
N ASN A 108 10.25 -1.42 6.18
CA ASN A 108 11.19 -0.59 5.44
C ASN A 108 11.65 -1.37 4.20
N ALA A 109 11.50 -0.79 3.03
CA ALA A 109 11.84 -1.41 1.76
C ALA A 109 12.72 -0.50 0.91
N ILE A 110 13.48 -1.10 -0.01
CA ILE A 110 14.25 -0.36 -1.02
C ILE A 110 13.80 -0.85 -2.39
N ARG A 111 13.32 0.08 -3.22
CA ARG A 111 12.92 -0.14 -4.60
C ARG A 111 13.89 0.54 -5.54
N ALA A 112 14.94 -0.20 -5.95
CA ALA A 112 16.05 0.38 -6.70
C ALA A 112 15.68 0.86 -8.11
N ASP A 113 14.62 0.30 -8.70
CA ASP A 113 14.13 0.61 -10.05
C ASP A 113 12.95 1.60 -10.07
N GLU A 114 12.62 2.22 -8.91
CA GLU A 114 11.50 3.17 -8.81
C GLU A 114 11.76 4.46 -9.61
N GLU A 115 10.75 4.92 -10.34
CA GLU A 115 10.77 6.24 -10.98
C GLU A 115 10.46 7.33 -9.95
N LEU A 116 11.47 8.16 -9.68
CA LEU A 116 11.35 9.19 -8.65
C LEU A 116 10.50 10.37 -9.15
N ASP A 117 9.50 10.71 -8.36
CA ASP A 117 8.60 11.86 -8.57
C ASP A 117 8.15 12.46 -7.22
N ASN A 118 7.04 13.21 -7.21
CA ASN A 118 6.49 13.78 -5.98
C ASN A 118 6.09 12.73 -4.92
N LEU A 119 5.73 11.51 -5.34
CA LEU A 119 5.13 10.47 -4.50
C LEU A 119 6.02 9.24 -4.32
N HIS A 120 7.00 9.05 -5.22
CA HIS A 120 7.83 7.85 -5.29
C HIS A 120 9.26 8.15 -4.89
N SER A 121 9.80 7.32 -4.01
CA SER A 121 11.16 7.35 -3.49
C SER A 121 11.78 5.95 -3.56
N LEU A 122 13.10 5.86 -3.57
CA LEU A 122 13.81 4.58 -3.43
C LEU A 122 13.51 3.89 -2.10
N TYR A 123 13.24 4.66 -1.06
CA TYR A 123 12.89 4.17 0.27
C TYR A 123 11.38 4.19 0.46
N VAL A 124 10.82 3.06 0.86
CA VAL A 124 9.39 2.89 1.14
C VAL A 124 9.21 2.46 2.59
N ASP A 125 8.37 3.18 3.33
CA ASP A 125 7.98 2.84 4.68
C ASP A 125 6.45 2.64 4.77
N GLN A 126 6.03 1.54 5.43
CA GLN A 126 4.61 1.23 5.59
C GLN A 126 4.31 0.75 7.01
N TRP A 127 3.11 1.05 7.50
CA TRP A 127 2.47 0.17 8.48
C TRP A 127 1.92 -1.01 7.70
N ASP A 128 2.61 -2.10 7.79
CA ASP A 128 2.28 -3.32 7.08
C ASP A 128 1.54 -4.25 8.04
N TRP A 129 0.30 -4.58 7.75
CA TRP A 129 -0.60 -5.29 8.66
C TRP A 129 -1.21 -6.54 8.03
N GLU A 130 -1.59 -7.51 8.87
CA GLU A 130 -2.24 -8.75 8.45
C GLU A 130 -3.09 -9.29 9.60
N ALA A 131 -4.34 -9.70 9.34
CA ALA A 131 -5.26 -10.25 10.32
C ALA A 131 -5.82 -11.59 9.86
N VAL A 132 -6.00 -12.53 10.80
CA VAL A 132 -6.60 -13.83 10.54
C VAL A 132 -8.12 -13.67 10.41
N ILE A 133 -8.68 -14.27 9.36
CA ILE A 133 -10.10 -14.29 9.06
C ILE A 133 -10.63 -15.72 8.99
N THR A 134 -11.96 -15.86 9.01
CA THR A 134 -12.65 -17.13 8.77
C THR A 134 -13.06 -17.27 7.30
N GLU A 135 -13.51 -18.44 6.89
CA GLU A 135 -14.05 -18.66 5.55
C GLU A 135 -15.28 -17.77 5.28
N SER A 136 -16.13 -17.55 6.28
CA SER A 136 -17.31 -16.68 6.16
C SER A 136 -16.96 -15.18 5.94
N ASP A 137 -15.73 -14.78 6.28
CA ASP A 137 -15.27 -13.39 6.13
C ASP A 137 -14.68 -13.13 4.74
N ARG A 138 -14.54 -14.17 3.89
CA ARG A 138 -14.04 -14.02 2.52
C ARG A 138 -15.09 -13.41 1.59
N THR A 139 -15.52 -12.21 1.91
CA THR A 139 -16.55 -11.45 1.18
C THR A 139 -16.09 -10.02 0.90
N ARG A 140 -16.62 -9.42 -0.16
CA ARG A 140 -16.37 -8.00 -0.43
C ARG A 140 -16.91 -7.11 0.68
N HIS A 141 -18.05 -7.46 1.25
CA HIS A 141 -18.64 -6.72 2.36
C HIS A 141 -17.67 -6.62 3.56
N TYR A 142 -17.04 -7.74 3.95
CA TYR A 142 -16.05 -7.74 5.02
C TYR A 142 -14.82 -6.87 4.67
N LEU A 143 -14.33 -6.95 3.43
CA LEU A 143 -13.25 -6.09 2.94
C LEU A 143 -13.62 -4.61 3.09
N GLU A 144 -14.81 -4.22 2.64
CA GLU A 144 -15.30 -2.84 2.75
C GLU A 144 -15.41 -2.36 4.20
N ASP A 145 -15.84 -3.22 5.13
CA ASP A 145 -15.92 -2.87 6.56
C ASP A 145 -14.54 -2.61 7.14
N VAL A 146 -13.54 -3.42 6.78
CA VAL A 146 -12.14 -3.18 7.18
C VAL A 146 -11.61 -1.86 6.58
N VAL A 147 -11.94 -1.56 5.32
CA VAL A 147 -11.59 -0.28 4.68
C VAL A 147 -12.21 0.89 5.44
N ARG A 148 -13.48 0.80 5.85
CA ARG A 148 -14.14 1.86 6.66
C ARG A 148 -13.44 2.09 8.00
N CYS A 149 -12.98 1.02 8.67
CA CYS A 149 -12.21 1.10 9.92
C CYS A 149 -10.88 1.86 9.70
N ILE A 150 -10.12 1.49 8.66
CA ILE A 150 -8.85 2.16 8.30
C ILE A 150 -9.09 3.62 7.93
N TYR A 151 -10.10 3.91 7.11
CA TYR A 151 -10.44 5.26 6.71
C TYR A 151 -10.87 6.11 7.93
N GLY A 152 -11.59 5.53 8.88
CA GLY A 152 -11.91 6.18 10.16
C GLY A 152 -10.67 6.55 10.97
N ALA A 153 -9.64 5.71 10.98
CA ALA A 153 -8.35 6.03 11.61
C ALA A 153 -7.62 7.18 10.89
N ILE A 154 -7.70 7.23 9.55
CA ILE A 154 -7.15 8.33 8.73
C ILE A 154 -7.85 9.65 9.06
N LEU A 155 -9.20 9.67 9.14
CA LEU A 155 -9.96 10.88 9.49
C LEU A 155 -9.64 11.40 10.89
N ARG A 156 -9.52 10.51 11.89
CA ARG A 156 -9.13 10.92 13.25
C ARG A 156 -7.72 11.51 13.27
N THR A 157 -6.82 11.00 12.43
CA THR A 157 -5.46 11.52 12.31
C THR A 157 -5.43 12.89 11.63
N GLU A 158 -6.26 13.11 10.60
CA GLU A 158 -6.43 14.43 10.00
C GLU A 158 -6.94 15.44 11.03
N PHE A 159 -7.99 15.07 11.78
CA PHE A 159 -8.53 15.94 12.84
C PHE A 159 -7.46 16.32 13.86
N LEU A 160 -6.74 15.34 14.44
CA LEU A 160 -5.68 15.61 15.40
C LEU A 160 -4.59 16.52 14.83
N THR A 161 -4.19 16.28 13.59
CA THR A 161 -3.14 17.06 12.92
C THR A 161 -3.57 18.51 12.72
N CYS A 162 -4.82 18.75 12.32
CA CYS A 162 -5.37 20.10 12.15
C CYS A 162 -5.55 20.84 13.48
N GLU A 163 -5.89 20.13 14.57
CA GLU A 163 -5.91 20.70 15.92
C GLU A 163 -4.51 21.12 16.40
N ALA A 164 -3.51 20.28 16.14
CA ALA A 164 -2.12 20.57 16.51
C ALA A 164 -1.50 21.69 15.65
N TYR A 165 -1.93 21.82 14.40
CA TYR A 165 -1.43 22.78 13.42
C TYR A 165 -2.59 23.51 12.74
N PRO A 166 -3.19 24.57 13.36
CA PRO A 166 -4.39 25.22 12.86
C PRO A 166 -4.30 25.88 11.48
N GLN A 167 -3.08 26.04 10.93
CA GLN A 167 -2.87 26.49 9.56
C GLN A 167 -3.18 25.40 8.51
N LEU A 168 -3.16 24.12 8.89
CA LEU A 168 -3.63 23.01 8.09
C LEU A 168 -5.16 22.94 8.16
N LYS A 169 -5.82 22.66 7.06
CA LYS A 169 -7.28 22.57 6.99
C LYS A 169 -7.69 21.16 6.56
N PRO A 170 -8.68 20.55 7.23
CA PRO A 170 -9.18 19.24 6.83
C PRO A 170 -9.80 19.33 5.42
N PHE A 171 -9.62 18.30 4.63
CA PHE A 171 -10.16 18.22 3.27
C PHE A 171 -10.73 16.82 2.93
N LEU A 172 -10.47 15.82 3.76
CA LEU A 172 -11.00 14.48 3.54
C LEU A 172 -12.51 14.44 3.78
N PRO A 173 -13.30 13.79 2.90
CA PRO A 173 -14.73 13.63 3.11
C PRO A 173 -15.02 12.70 4.28
N LYS A 174 -16.21 12.80 4.86
CA LYS A 174 -16.63 11.97 5.98
C LYS A 174 -16.68 10.48 5.64
N ASP A 175 -17.09 10.14 4.42
CA ASP A 175 -17.31 8.77 3.97
C ASP A 175 -16.43 8.47 2.76
N ILE A 176 -15.89 7.25 2.69
CA ILE A 176 -15.19 6.73 1.54
C ILE A 176 -16.17 6.11 0.55
N HIS A 177 -15.99 6.36 -0.74
CA HIS A 177 -16.81 5.80 -1.81
C HIS A 177 -16.19 4.50 -2.34
N PHE A 178 -16.98 3.45 -2.52
CA PHE A 178 -16.55 2.18 -3.09
C PHE A 178 -16.94 2.10 -4.56
N ILE A 179 -16.03 1.64 -5.40
CA ILE A 179 -16.26 1.46 -6.82
C ILE A 179 -15.34 0.38 -7.39
N HIS A 180 -15.88 -0.50 -8.22
CA HIS A 180 -15.08 -1.51 -8.87
C HIS A 180 -14.35 -0.95 -10.11
N ALA A 181 -13.15 -1.45 -10.41
CA ALA A 181 -12.33 -1.05 -11.56
C ALA A 181 -13.07 -1.20 -12.90
N GLN A 182 -13.95 -2.22 -13.03
CA GLN A 182 -14.81 -2.40 -14.20
C GLN A 182 -15.81 -1.25 -14.36
N GLU A 183 -16.43 -0.79 -13.28
CA GLU A 183 -17.35 0.36 -13.32
C GLU A 183 -16.63 1.65 -13.71
N LEU A 184 -15.37 1.82 -13.22
CA LEU A 184 -14.54 2.95 -13.63
C LEU A 184 -14.24 2.94 -15.14
N LEU A 185 -13.97 1.75 -15.70
CA LEU A 185 -13.79 1.60 -17.14
C LEU A 185 -15.07 1.98 -17.90
N GLU A 186 -16.22 1.52 -17.43
CA GLU A 186 -17.52 1.82 -18.07
C GLU A 186 -17.89 3.31 -17.97
N MET A 187 -17.60 3.95 -16.84
CA MET A 187 -17.85 5.40 -16.65
C MET A 187 -16.92 6.27 -17.49
N TYR A 188 -15.68 5.84 -17.71
CA TYR A 188 -14.66 6.63 -18.38
C TYR A 188 -13.85 5.76 -19.38
N PRO A 189 -14.48 5.24 -20.43
CA PRO A 189 -13.85 4.27 -21.34
C PRO A 189 -12.62 4.84 -22.08
N ASP A 190 -12.61 6.13 -22.37
CA ASP A 190 -11.54 6.82 -23.10
C ASP A 190 -10.37 7.27 -22.24
N LYS A 191 -10.45 7.06 -20.90
CA LYS A 191 -9.41 7.50 -19.96
C LYS A 191 -8.45 6.35 -19.62
N THR A 192 -7.19 6.71 -19.38
CA THR A 192 -6.22 5.80 -18.76
C THR A 192 -6.63 5.46 -17.32
N PRO A 193 -6.13 4.36 -16.72
CA PRO A 193 -6.42 4.04 -15.32
C PRO A 193 -6.17 5.21 -14.35
N LYS A 194 -5.04 5.90 -14.46
CA LYS A 194 -4.73 7.06 -13.60
C LYS A 194 -5.67 8.25 -13.81
N GLU A 195 -6.08 8.53 -15.04
CA GLU A 195 -7.09 9.56 -15.32
C GLU A 195 -8.48 9.18 -14.80
N ARG A 196 -8.81 7.88 -14.73
CA ARG A 196 -10.04 7.38 -14.08
C ARG A 196 -10.00 7.61 -12.58
N GLU A 197 -8.87 7.28 -11.95
CA GLU A 197 -8.64 7.56 -10.53
C GLU A 197 -8.74 9.06 -10.22
N ASP A 198 -8.10 9.91 -11.03
CA ASP A 198 -8.19 11.36 -10.88
C ASP A 198 -9.64 11.86 -10.98
N ALA A 199 -10.40 11.37 -11.96
CA ALA A 199 -11.78 11.77 -12.16
C ALA A 199 -12.69 11.37 -11.01
N ILE A 200 -12.56 10.13 -10.51
CA ILE A 200 -13.42 9.61 -9.45
C ILE A 200 -13.03 10.19 -8.09
N CYS A 201 -11.74 10.32 -7.79
CA CYS A 201 -11.26 10.95 -6.56
C CYS A 201 -11.63 12.43 -6.50
N LYS A 202 -11.54 13.14 -7.62
CA LYS A 202 -12.02 14.55 -7.70
C LYS A 202 -13.49 14.68 -7.42
N LYS A 203 -14.30 13.68 -7.80
CA LYS A 203 -15.77 13.68 -7.59
C LYS A 203 -16.15 13.38 -6.14
N TYR A 204 -15.50 12.39 -5.52
CA TYR A 204 -15.91 11.87 -4.21
C TYR A 204 -14.95 12.22 -3.07
N GLY A 205 -13.73 12.68 -3.35
CA GLY A 205 -12.72 13.07 -2.36
C GLY A 205 -11.92 11.90 -1.79
N ALA A 206 -12.56 10.77 -1.50
CA ALA A 206 -11.93 9.51 -1.07
C ALA A 206 -12.67 8.33 -1.69
N VAL A 207 -11.91 7.37 -2.21
CA VAL A 207 -12.44 6.23 -2.96
C VAL A 207 -11.65 4.97 -2.63
N PHE A 208 -12.34 3.84 -2.51
CA PHE A 208 -11.72 2.52 -2.55
C PHE A 208 -12.03 1.91 -3.92
N VAL A 209 -10.97 1.70 -4.72
CA VAL A 209 -11.09 1.07 -6.04
C VAL A 209 -10.85 -0.42 -5.89
N GLU A 210 -11.89 -1.21 -6.16
CA GLU A 210 -11.90 -2.67 -5.99
C GLU A 210 -11.50 -3.40 -7.27
N GLY A 211 -11.05 -4.66 -7.14
CA GLY A 211 -10.74 -5.53 -8.27
C GLY A 211 -9.45 -5.16 -9.00
N ILE A 212 -8.42 -4.77 -8.24
CA ILE A 212 -7.09 -4.47 -8.79
C ILE A 212 -6.35 -5.77 -9.12
N GLY A 213 -5.84 -5.88 -10.34
CA GLY A 213 -5.12 -7.06 -10.84
C GLY A 213 -5.93 -7.96 -11.76
N CYS A 214 -7.27 -7.92 -11.70
CA CYS A 214 -8.11 -8.67 -12.65
C CYS A 214 -8.15 -8.01 -14.04
N ARG A 215 -8.46 -8.80 -15.07
CA ARG A 215 -8.68 -8.28 -16.42
C ARG A 215 -10.09 -7.73 -16.56
N LEU A 216 -10.16 -6.51 -17.05
CA LEU A 216 -11.42 -5.82 -17.33
C LEU A 216 -11.99 -6.25 -18.70
N SER A 217 -13.20 -5.80 -19.01
CA SER A 217 -13.91 -6.15 -20.26
C SER A 217 -13.19 -5.73 -21.55
N ASN A 218 -12.27 -4.77 -21.46
CA ASN A 218 -11.39 -4.38 -22.57
C ASN A 218 -10.13 -5.27 -22.70
N GLY A 219 -9.94 -6.26 -21.82
CA GLY A 219 -8.80 -7.17 -21.80
C GLY A 219 -7.57 -6.65 -21.06
N GLU A 220 -7.59 -5.41 -20.58
CA GLU A 220 -6.50 -4.80 -19.79
C GLU A 220 -6.78 -4.90 -18.28
N LYS A 221 -5.74 -4.74 -17.46
CA LYS A 221 -5.87 -4.54 -16.01
C LYS A 221 -6.01 -3.06 -15.70
N HIS A 222 -6.67 -2.73 -14.57
CA HIS A 222 -6.64 -1.35 -14.07
C HIS A 222 -5.24 -0.99 -13.57
N ASP A 223 -4.66 -1.86 -12.73
CA ASP A 223 -3.27 -1.78 -12.27
C ASP A 223 -2.73 -3.20 -12.04
N GLY A 224 -1.40 -3.34 -11.86
CA GLY A 224 -0.72 -4.59 -11.58
C GLY A 224 -0.99 -5.09 -10.16
N ARG A 225 -1.01 -6.43 -10.00
CA ARG A 225 -1.01 -7.08 -8.69
C ARG A 225 -0.36 -8.45 -8.82
N ALA A 226 0.56 -8.80 -7.92
CA ALA A 226 1.19 -10.12 -7.93
C ALA A 226 0.17 -11.24 -7.74
N ALA A 227 0.52 -12.45 -8.21
CA ALA A 227 -0.38 -13.59 -8.22
C ALA A 227 -0.53 -14.30 -6.87
N ASP A 228 0.30 -13.97 -5.88
CA ASP A 228 0.53 -14.84 -4.74
C ASP A 228 0.28 -14.23 -3.35
N TYR A 229 -0.42 -13.10 -3.29
CA TYR A 229 -0.87 -12.57 -2.00
C TYR A 229 -2.32 -12.06 -2.02
N ASP A 230 -2.71 -11.04 -2.79
CA ASP A 230 -4.10 -10.58 -2.86
C ASP A 230 -4.96 -11.45 -3.78
N ASP A 231 -6.19 -11.75 -3.36
CA ASP A 231 -7.16 -12.47 -4.18
C ASP A 231 -7.88 -11.47 -5.11
N TRP A 232 -7.40 -11.38 -6.35
CA TRP A 232 -8.01 -10.57 -7.39
C TRP A 232 -8.83 -11.39 -8.40
N SER A 233 -8.99 -12.70 -8.19
CA SER A 233 -9.61 -13.62 -9.14
C SER A 233 -10.87 -14.31 -8.63
N THR A 234 -11.19 -14.21 -7.35
CA THR A 234 -12.43 -14.77 -6.82
C THR A 234 -13.60 -13.85 -7.16
N VAL A 235 -14.66 -14.44 -7.71
CA VAL A 235 -15.91 -13.72 -8.01
C VAL A 235 -16.61 -13.39 -6.70
N ALA A 236 -16.88 -12.12 -6.46
CA ALA A 236 -17.60 -11.65 -5.27
C ALA A 236 -19.13 -11.82 -5.44
N GLU A 237 -19.89 -11.47 -4.38
CA GLU A 237 -21.33 -11.66 -4.30
C GLU A 237 -22.11 -10.86 -5.36
N ASP A 238 -21.53 -9.78 -5.87
CA ASP A 238 -22.09 -8.92 -6.92
C ASP A 238 -21.73 -9.39 -8.34
N GLY A 239 -21.02 -10.51 -8.46
CA GLY A 239 -20.61 -11.09 -9.74
C GLY A 239 -19.36 -10.47 -10.36
N LYS A 240 -18.63 -9.60 -9.66
CA LYS A 240 -17.37 -9.00 -10.12
C LYS A 240 -16.18 -9.67 -9.47
N ASP A 241 -15.06 -9.70 -10.16
CA ASP A 241 -13.83 -10.34 -9.70
C ASP A 241 -13.09 -9.48 -8.66
N GLY A 242 -12.45 -10.13 -7.71
CA GLY A 242 -11.51 -9.52 -6.79
C GLY A 242 -12.07 -9.18 -5.41
N LEU A 243 -11.26 -9.51 -4.40
CA LEU A 243 -11.49 -9.24 -2.98
C LEU A 243 -10.36 -8.34 -2.45
N ASN A 244 -9.93 -7.38 -3.26
CA ASN A 244 -8.83 -6.47 -2.98
C ASN A 244 -9.10 -5.09 -3.57
N GLY A 245 -8.26 -4.13 -3.22
CA GLY A 245 -8.35 -2.78 -3.77
C GLY A 245 -7.39 -1.79 -3.13
N ASP A 246 -7.52 -0.53 -3.54
CA ASP A 246 -6.65 0.55 -3.10
C ASP A 246 -7.46 1.74 -2.55
N ILE A 247 -7.03 2.28 -1.40
CA ILE A 247 -7.55 3.52 -0.84
C ILE A 247 -6.89 4.69 -1.53
N LEU A 248 -7.67 5.44 -2.28
CA LEU A 248 -7.27 6.65 -2.99
C LEU A 248 -7.97 7.87 -2.43
N ILE A 249 -7.29 9.00 -2.41
CA ILE A 249 -7.89 10.30 -2.06
C ILE A 249 -7.64 11.31 -3.18
N TRP A 250 -8.49 12.32 -3.28
CA TRP A 250 -8.15 13.52 -4.03
C TRP A 250 -7.20 14.37 -3.20
N TYR A 251 -5.99 14.58 -3.69
CA TYR A 251 -4.99 15.38 -2.99
C TYR A 251 -4.92 16.81 -3.55
N PRO A 252 -5.51 17.82 -2.87
CA PRO A 252 -5.63 19.18 -3.39
C PRO A 252 -4.28 19.85 -3.67
N VAL A 253 -3.25 19.52 -2.91
CA VAL A 253 -1.91 20.12 -3.07
C VAL A 253 -1.31 19.79 -4.44
N LEU A 254 -1.48 18.56 -4.92
CA LEU A 254 -0.99 18.11 -6.22
C LEU A 254 -2.06 18.14 -7.32
N GLY A 255 -3.33 18.29 -6.96
CA GLY A 255 -4.46 18.32 -7.90
C GLY A 255 -4.70 16.99 -8.63
N ARG A 256 -4.43 15.85 -7.95
CA ARG A 256 -4.57 14.50 -8.50
C ARG A 256 -5.01 13.48 -7.44
N SER A 257 -5.32 12.27 -7.90
CA SER A 257 -5.49 11.10 -7.03
C SER A 257 -4.18 10.75 -6.32
N PHE A 258 -4.30 10.20 -5.12
CA PHE A 258 -3.18 9.85 -4.25
C PHE A 258 -3.50 8.54 -3.52
N GLU A 259 -2.72 7.50 -3.78
CA GLU A 259 -2.86 6.21 -3.12
C GLU A 259 -2.24 6.23 -1.73
N LEU A 260 -3.03 5.89 -0.72
CA LEU A 260 -2.60 5.79 0.67
C LEU A 260 -2.33 4.34 1.11
N SER A 261 -3.10 3.39 0.59
CA SER A 261 -3.06 2.00 1.02
C SER A 261 -3.47 1.07 -0.10
N SER A 262 -2.80 -0.07 -0.17
CA SER A 262 -3.14 -1.22 -0.98
C SER A 262 -3.43 -2.39 -0.05
N MET A 263 -4.55 -3.11 -0.24
CA MET A 263 -4.98 -4.17 0.67
C MET A 263 -5.93 -5.16 0.00
N GLY A 264 -6.08 -6.34 0.63
CA GLY A 264 -7.02 -7.34 0.15
C GLY A 264 -7.15 -8.54 1.07
N ILE A 265 -8.23 -9.28 0.88
CA ILE A 265 -8.33 -10.65 1.35
C ILE A 265 -7.29 -11.45 0.57
N ARG A 266 -6.53 -12.28 1.30
CA ARG A 266 -5.41 -13.00 0.68
C ARG A 266 -5.90 -14.25 -0.04
N VAL A 267 -5.15 -14.67 -1.06
CA VAL A 267 -5.44 -15.91 -1.79
C VAL A 267 -5.57 -17.09 -0.82
N ASP A 268 -6.59 -17.92 -1.05
CA ASP A 268 -6.62 -19.30 -0.58
C ASP A 268 -5.87 -20.20 -1.58
N LYS A 269 -5.90 -21.50 -1.37
CA LYS A 269 -5.26 -22.45 -2.30
C LYS A 269 -5.83 -22.40 -3.71
N VAL A 270 -7.14 -22.23 -3.83
CA VAL A 270 -7.83 -22.24 -5.12
C VAL A 270 -7.52 -20.98 -5.90
N ALA A 271 -7.62 -19.82 -5.24
CA ALA A 271 -7.27 -18.53 -5.84
C ALA A 271 -5.77 -18.47 -6.22
N LEU A 272 -4.88 -18.94 -5.32
CA LEU A 272 -3.45 -19.00 -5.63
C LEU A 272 -3.15 -19.80 -6.91
N LEU A 273 -3.68 -21.03 -7.01
CA LEU A 273 -3.44 -21.88 -8.18
C LEU A 273 -3.97 -21.25 -9.47
N ARG A 274 -5.17 -20.67 -9.41
CA ARG A 274 -5.81 -19.95 -10.53
C ARG A 274 -4.99 -18.74 -10.96
N GLN A 275 -4.54 -17.91 -10.02
CA GLN A 275 -3.77 -16.71 -10.31
C GLN A 275 -2.39 -17.03 -10.87
N LEU A 276 -1.69 -18.03 -10.33
CA LEU A 276 -0.43 -18.51 -10.88
C LEU A 276 -0.57 -19.03 -12.32
N GLU A 277 -1.67 -19.72 -12.64
CA GLU A 277 -1.97 -20.18 -14.00
C GLU A 277 -2.24 -18.99 -14.95
N ILE A 278 -3.07 -18.02 -14.53
CA ILE A 278 -3.37 -16.80 -15.31
C ILE A 278 -2.08 -16.02 -15.64
N GLU A 279 -1.17 -15.89 -14.67
CA GLU A 279 0.10 -15.15 -14.83
C GLU A 279 1.23 -16.02 -15.40
N ARG A 280 1.00 -17.33 -15.66
CA ARG A 280 2.00 -18.29 -16.14
C ARG A 280 3.23 -18.39 -15.23
N GLN A 281 2.98 -18.48 -13.94
CA GLN A 281 3.99 -18.55 -12.88
C GLN A 281 3.86 -19.84 -12.02
N GLU A 282 3.40 -20.95 -12.62
CA GLU A 282 3.09 -22.20 -11.91
C GLU A 282 4.33 -22.82 -11.25
N GLU A 283 5.54 -22.53 -11.71
CA GLU A 283 6.79 -22.97 -11.11
C GLU A 283 6.96 -22.45 -9.65
N ARG A 284 6.30 -21.32 -9.31
CA ARG A 284 6.33 -20.76 -7.95
C ARG A 284 5.71 -21.67 -6.90
N LYS A 285 4.90 -22.64 -7.30
CA LYS A 285 4.35 -23.69 -6.41
C LYS A 285 5.42 -24.43 -5.63
N GLN A 286 6.66 -24.48 -6.13
CA GLN A 286 7.80 -25.14 -5.49
C GLN A 286 8.48 -24.30 -4.41
N LEU A 287 8.19 -23.00 -4.34
CA LEU A 287 8.81 -22.11 -3.35
C LEU A 287 8.23 -22.35 -1.95
N TYR A 288 9.03 -22.08 -0.93
CA TYR A 288 8.67 -22.38 0.47
C TYR A 288 7.32 -21.79 0.89
N PHE A 289 7.10 -20.49 0.67
CA PHE A 289 5.82 -19.84 1.03
C PHE A 289 4.61 -20.53 0.39
N HIS A 290 4.71 -20.83 -0.91
CA HIS A 290 3.62 -21.45 -1.67
C HIS A 290 3.34 -22.88 -1.17
N GLN A 291 4.36 -23.64 -0.83
CA GLN A 291 4.21 -24.97 -0.23
C GLN A 291 3.52 -24.91 1.14
N GLN A 292 3.83 -23.92 1.98
CA GLN A 292 3.14 -23.75 3.26
C GLN A 292 1.64 -23.48 3.06
N LEU A 293 1.29 -22.61 2.11
CA LEU A 293 -0.10 -22.28 1.79
C LEU A 293 -0.85 -23.49 1.21
N LEU A 294 -0.26 -24.17 0.23
CA LEU A 294 -0.87 -25.34 -0.43
C LEU A 294 -1.06 -26.53 0.52
N SER A 295 -0.26 -26.60 1.60
CA SER A 295 -0.34 -27.66 2.63
C SER A 295 -1.23 -27.30 3.83
N ASP A 296 -2.07 -26.27 3.73
CA ASP A 296 -2.97 -25.80 4.81
C ASP A 296 -2.27 -25.39 6.11
N LYS A 297 -1.02 -24.95 6.02
CA LYS A 297 -0.26 -24.50 7.19
C LYS A 297 -0.40 -23.01 7.49
N LEU A 298 -0.99 -22.26 6.59
CA LEU A 298 -1.20 -20.81 6.74
C LEU A 298 -2.68 -20.51 6.93
N PRO A 299 -3.05 -19.59 7.85
CA PRO A 299 -4.43 -19.20 8.04
C PRO A 299 -4.97 -18.41 6.85
N LEU A 300 -6.29 -18.35 6.69
CA LEU A 300 -6.94 -17.35 5.87
C LEU A 300 -6.72 -15.98 6.49
N SER A 301 -6.44 -14.98 5.67
CA SER A 301 -6.10 -13.65 6.16
C SER A 301 -6.57 -12.53 5.23
N ILE A 302 -6.66 -11.34 5.80
CA ILE A 302 -6.77 -10.05 5.12
C ILE A 302 -5.59 -9.20 5.55
N GLY A 303 -5.06 -8.41 4.65
CA GLY A 303 -3.94 -7.55 5.01
C GLY A 303 -3.66 -6.47 3.99
N GLY A 304 -2.72 -5.59 4.32
CA GLY A 304 -2.35 -4.46 3.47
C GLY A 304 -1.15 -3.71 3.99
N GLY A 305 -0.76 -2.70 3.23
CA GLY A 305 0.25 -1.73 3.61
C GLY A 305 -0.29 -0.32 3.52
N ILE A 306 -0.04 0.50 4.54
CA ILE A 306 -0.40 1.92 4.55
C ILE A 306 0.91 2.71 4.55
N GLY A 307 1.13 3.51 3.51
CA GLY A 307 2.37 4.30 3.37
C GLY A 307 2.53 5.32 4.50
N GLN A 308 3.55 5.15 5.34
CA GLN A 308 3.81 6.05 6.48
C GLN A 308 4.16 7.45 6.00
N SER A 309 5.15 7.56 5.13
CA SER A 309 5.56 8.85 4.55
C SER A 309 4.46 9.45 3.67
N ARG A 310 3.71 8.63 2.95
CA ARG A 310 2.57 9.10 2.15
C ARG A 310 1.47 9.68 3.02
N LEU A 311 1.10 9.03 4.12
CA LEU A 311 0.11 9.58 5.06
C LEU A 311 0.61 10.87 5.70
N CYS A 312 1.87 10.93 6.14
CA CYS A 312 2.45 12.17 6.68
C CYS A 312 2.46 13.31 5.65
N MET A 313 2.75 13.01 4.38
CA MET A 313 2.72 13.98 3.28
C MET A 313 1.33 14.60 3.12
N VAL A 314 0.29 13.77 3.13
CA VAL A 314 -1.10 14.19 3.04
C VAL A 314 -1.52 15.03 4.24
N MET A 315 -1.28 14.53 5.45
CA MET A 315 -1.68 15.20 6.70
C MET A 315 -0.96 16.55 6.92
N LEU A 316 0.29 16.67 6.45
CA LEU A 316 1.09 17.90 6.59
C LEU A 316 1.06 18.80 5.34
N HIS A 317 0.18 18.49 4.36
CA HIS A 317 -0.03 19.24 3.12
C HIS A 317 1.28 19.50 2.35
N LYS A 318 2.11 18.46 2.18
CA LYS A 318 3.39 18.55 1.48
C LYS A 318 3.26 18.22 -0.01
N ALA A 319 4.04 18.89 -0.84
CA ALA A 319 4.01 18.71 -2.29
C ALA A 319 4.97 17.62 -2.78
N HIS A 320 5.93 17.19 -1.96
CA HIS A 320 6.92 16.18 -2.32
C HIS A 320 7.24 15.26 -1.14
N ILE A 321 7.34 13.96 -1.39
CA ILE A 321 7.63 12.97 -0.34
C ILE A 321 8.98 13.21 0.33
N GLY A 322 9.94 13.80 -0.37
CA GLY A 322 11.23 14.23 0.18
C GLY A 322 11.15 15.38 1.20
N GLU A 323 9.99 16.01 1.38
CA GLU A 323 9.76 16.93 2.51
C GLU A 323 9.39 16.19 3.80
N ILE A 324 9.17 14.86 3.70
CA ILE A 324 8.76 13.98 4.81
C ILE A 324 9.83 12.96 5.14
N GLN A 325 10.51 12.41 4.14
CA GLN A 325 11.51 11.36 4.36
C GLN A 325 12.87 11.74 3.76
N ALA A 326 13.94 11.40 4.49
CA ALA A 326 15.29 11.47 3.96
C ALA A 326 15.52 10.34 2.95
N SER A 327 15.96 10.70 1.75
CA SER A 327 16.26 9.77 0.66
C SER A 327 17.33 10.34 -0.26
N ILE A 328 17.62 9.64 -1.35
CA ILE A 328 18.58 10.09 -2.38
C ILE A 328 17.78 10.69 -3.53
N TRP A 329 18.10 11.93 -3.88
CA TRP A 329 17.50 12.67 -4.97
C TRP A 329 18.60 13.19 -5.90
N SER A 330 18.34 13.24 -7.20
CA SER A 330 19.28 13.86 -8.14
C SER A 330 19.44 15.35 -7.86
N ASP A 331 20.58 15.92 -8.23
CA ASP A 331 20.84 17.35 -8.08
C ASP A 331 19.82 18.19 -8.86
N GLU A 332 19.39 17.72 -10.03
CA GLU A 332 18.34 18.35 -10.83
C GLU A 332 17.01 18.39 -10.07
N MET A 333 16.56 17.27 -9.50
CA MET A 333 15.31 17.22 -8.71
C MET A 333 15.40 18.12 -7.48
N ARG A 334 16.55 18.16 -6.78
CA ARG A 334 16.75 19.06 -5.64
C ARG A 334 16.60 20.52 -6.04
N GLN A 335 17.22 20.93 -7.15
CA GLN A 335 17.15 22.30 -7.66
C GLN A 335 15.73 22.66 -8.10
N GLU A 336 15.04 21.76 -8.78
CA GLU A 336 13.66 21.97 -9.21
C GLU A 336 12.68 22.07 -8.03
N CYS A 337 12.85 21.22 -7.01
CA CYS A 337 12.06 21.27 -5.79
C CYS A 337 12.28 22.59 -5.03
N GLU A 338 13.53 23.01 -4.87
CA GLU A 338 13.87 24.28 -4.21
C GLU A 338 13.26 25.47 -4.94
N ALA A 339 13.39 25.52 -6.27
CA ALA A 339 12.80 26.55 -7.10
C ALA A 339 11.27 26.60 -7.02
N ALA A 340 10.61 25.46 -6.76
CA ALA A 340 9.17 25.34 -6.59
C ALA A 340 8.70 25.51 -5.12
N GLY A 341 9.61 25.85 -4.17
CA GLY A 341 9.29 26.04 -2.77
C GLY A 341 9.14 24.75 -1.95
N MET A 342 9.53 23.60 -2.51
CA MET A 342 9.56 22.30 -1.84
C MET A 342 10.92 22.09 -1.18
N SER A 343 10.95 21.99 0.14
CA SER A 343 12.20 21.93 0.93
C SER A 343 12.47 20.50 1.38
N LEU A 344 13.23 19.76 0.60
CA LEU A 344 13.60 18.35 0.91
C LEU A 344 14.45 18.27 2.18
N ILE A 345 14.26 17.19 2.99
CA ILE A 345 15.01 16.89 4.22
C ILE A 345 16.16 15.93 3.94
#